data_a73225796a6fee4db3a4641da3fdd64d
#
_entry.id   a73225796a6fee4db3a4641da3fdd64d
#
_cell.length_a   1.000
_cell.length_b   1.000
_cell.length_c   1.000
_cell.angle_alpha   90.00
_cell.angle_beta   90.00
_cell.angle_gamma   90.00
#
_symmetry.space_group_name_H-M   'P 1'
#
loop_
_entity.id
_entity.type
_entity.pdbx_description
1 polymer ?
#
loop_
_entity_poly.entity_id
_entity_poly.type
_entity_poly.pdbx_seq_one_letter_code
_entity_poly.pdbx_strand_id
1 'polypeptide(L)'
;MSDTIRIALIGATGLIGTTVIGQCIGREDVRLTGIARREMKLPRGIRMELFVAEPAKWGEVIEAIRPTALICALGTTWKKAGEEEAAFRAVDLDLVLETAQAAKKLNVERFVHVSSAGADPMSGKFYLKVKGEVERELTKMRFGRLDILRPGLLIGRREGDRRPAERFGI
;
A
#
# COMPACT_ATOMS: atom_id res chain seq x y z
N MET A 1 -26.43 13.83 5.44
CA MET A 1 -25.92 12.49 5.04
C MET A 1 -24.42 12.63 4.79
N SER A 2 -23.61 11.94 5.57
CA SER A 2 -22.17 11.97 5.32
C SER A 2 -21.89 11.21 4.01
N ASP A 3 -21.17 11.85 3.10
CA ASP A 3 -20.77 11.17 1.85
C ASP A 3 -19.93 9.94 2.16
N THR A 4 -20.29 8.81 1.58
CA THR A 4 -19.53 7.57 1.70
C THR A 4 -18.10 7.79 1.22
N ILE A 5 -17.11 7.49 2.05
CA ILE A 5 -15.70 7.62 1.71
C ILE A 5 -15.33 6.51 0.72
N ARG A 6 -14.90 6.89 -0.49
CA ARG A 6 -14.41 5.93 -1.49
C ARG A 6 -12.90 5.75 -1.32
N ILE A 7 -12.50 4.53 -1.00
CA ILE A 7 -11.10 4.18 -0.75
C ILE A 7 -10.62 3.20 -1.81
N ALA A 8 -9.53 3.53 -2.51
CA ALA A 8 -8.76 2.57 -3.28
C ALA A 8 -7.65 1.99 -2.39
N LEU A 9 -7.52 0.67 -2.36
CA LEU A 9 -6.50 -0.05 -1.61
C LEU A 9 -5.57 -0.78 -2.57
N ILE A 10 -4.32 -0.39 -2.60
CA ILE A 10 -3.24 -1.06 -3.33
C ILE A 10 -2.38 -1.84 -2.33
N GLY A 11 -2.00 -3.07 -2.70
CA GLY A 11 -1.37 -4.00 -1.77
C GLY A 11 -2.38 -4.81 -0.95
N ALA A 12 -3.59 -4.99 -1.48
CA ALA A 12 -4.71 -5.69 -0.84
C ALA A 12 -4.37 -7.12 -0.38
N THR A 13 -3.44 -7.80 -1.06
CA THR A 13 -3.02 -9.18 -0.76
C THR A 13 -1.97 -9.31 0.34
N GLY A 14 -1.40 -8.18 0.79
CA GLY A 14 -0.41 -8.14 1.87
C GLY A 14 -1.04 -8.19 3.27
N LEU A 15 -0.19 -8.36 4.29
CA LEU A 15 -0.64 -8.43 5.69
C LEU A 15 -1.47 -7.19 6.09
N ILE A 16 -0.99 -6.00 5.79
CA ILE A 16 -1.70 -4.76 6.12
C ILE A 16 -2.96 -4.63 5.27
N GLY A 17 -2.86 -4.89 3.95
CA GLY A 17 -4.01 -4.82 3.06
C GLY A 17 -5.16 -5.74 3.49
N THR A 18 -4.87 -6.98 3.83
CA THR A 18 -5.88 -7.92 4.35
C THR A 18 -6.47 -7.48 5.69
N THR A 19 -5.66 -6.85 6.54
CA THR A 19 -6.13 -6.28 7.81
C THR A 19 -7.07 -5.10 7.57
N VAL A 20 -6.74 -4.19 6.64
CA VAL A 20 -7.62 -3.08 6.24
C VAL A 20 -8.96 -3.61 5.71
N ILE A 21 -8.94 -4.63 4.85
CA ILE A 21 -10.15 -5.28 4.35
C ILE A 21 -11.00 -5.79 5.51
N GLY A 22 -10.38 -6.50 6.47
CA GLY A 22 -11.07 -7.03 7.66
C GLY A 22 -11.74 -5.93 8.49
N GLN A 23 -11.10 -4.78 8.64
CA GLN A 23 -11.64 -3.63 9.38
C GLN A 23 -12.80 -2.92 8.66
N CYS A 24 -12.96 -3.16 7.37
CA CYS A 24 -14.07 -2.59 6.58
C CYS A 24 -15.33 -3.49 6.57
N ILE A 25 -15.27 -4.69 7.14
CA ILE A 25 -16.43 -5.57 7.24
C ILE A 25 -17.54 -4.91 8.07
N GLY A 26 -18.74 -4.82 7.51
CA GLY A 26 -19.89 -4.22 8.17
C GLY A 26 -19.92 -2.69 8.19
N ARG A 27 -18.92 -2.00 7.59
CA ARG A 27 -18.91 -0.55 7.48
C ARG A 27 -19.73 -0.09 6.28
N GLU A 28 -20.66 0.82 6.53
CA GLU A 28 -21.53 1.43 5.50
C GLU A 28 -21.04 2.82 5.07
N ASP A 29 -20.18 3.45 5.89
CA ASP A 29 -19.59 4.75 5.65
C ASP A 29 -18.37 4.72 4.71
N VAL A 30 -17.92 3.51 4.34
CA VAL A 30 -16.74 3.28 3.49
C VAL A 30 -17.10 2.38 2.31
N ARG A 31 -16.77 2.81 1.11
CA ARG A 31 -16.73 1.97 -0.08
C ARG A 31 -15.28 1.63 -0.42
N LEU A 32 -14.88 0.40 -0.11
CA LEU A 32 -13.53 -0.08 -0.37
C LEU A 32 -13.46 -0.74 -1.74
N THR A 33 -12.42 -0.40 -2.50
CA THR A 33 -12.08 -1.04 -3.78
C THR A 33 -10.61 -1.43 -3.76
N GLY A 34 -10.33 -2.71 -3.91
CA GLY A 34 -8.97 -3.24 -3.97
C GLY A 34 -8.41 -3.19 -5.39
N ILE A 35 -7.12 -2.95 -5.52
CA ILE A 35 -6.36 -3.08 -6.77
C ILE A 35 -5.23 -4.07 -6.52
N ALA A 36 -5.17 -5.14 -7.29
CA ALA A 36 -4.18 -6.20 -7.13
C ALA A 36 -3.69 -6.74 -8.47
N ARG A 37 -2.52 -7.38 -8.49
CA ARG A 37 -1.98 -8.04 -9.69
C ARG A 37 -2.56 -9.43 -9.92
N ARG A 38 -3.22 -10.00 -8.92
CA ARG A 38 -3.81 -11.34 -8.96
C ARG A 38 -5.07 -11.39 -8.12
N GLU A 39 -5.91 -12.35 -8.40
CA GLU A 39 -7.08 -12.64 -7.58
C GLU A 39 -6.69 -13.00 -6.15
N MET A 40 -7.60 -12.69 -5.24
CA MET A 40 -7.52 -13.09 -3.84
C MET A 40 -8.90 -13.50 -3.34
N LYS A 41 -8.93 -14.40 -2.37
CA LYS A 41 -10.16 -14.77 -1.70
C LYS A 41 -10.54 -13.65 -0.72
N LEU A 42 -11.70 -13.05 -0.94
CA LEU A 42 -12.21 -12.03 -0.04
C LEU A 42 -12.83 -12.68 1.22
N PRO A 43 -12.68 -12.06 2.40
CA PRO A 43 -13.33 -12.53 3.61
C PRO A 43 -14.85 -12.46 3.50
N ARG A 44 -15.54 -13.36 4.21
CA ARG A 44 -17.00 -13.34 4.26
C ARG A 44 -17.50 -12.04 4.89
N GLY A 45 -18.57 -11.48 4.33
CA GLY A 45 -19.22 -10.28 4.85
C GLY A 45 -18.63 -8.95 4.38
N ILE A 46 -17.51 -8.95 3.66
CA ILE A 46 -17.00 -7.72 3.03
C ILE A 46 -17.82 -7.38 1.78
N ARG A 47 -18.17 -6.11 1.67
CA ARG A 47 -18.75 -5.52 0.44
C ARG A 47 -17.68 -4.67 -0.22
N MET A 48 -16.91 -5.25 -1.13
CA MET A 48 -15.89 -4.56 -1.89
C MET A 48 -15.76 -5.11 -3.29
N GLU A 49 -15.25 -4.31 -4.18
CA GLU A 49 -14.80 -4.71 -5.52
C GLU A 49 -13.29 -4.95 -5.51
N LEU A 50 -12.83 -5.90 -6.31
CA LEU A 50 -11.40 -6.14 -6.52
C LEU A 50 -11.09 -6.06 -8.02
N PHE A 51 -10.29 -5.09 -8.40
CA PHE A 51 -9.75 -4.99 -9.74
C PHE A 51 -8.43 -5.75 -9.83
N VAL A 52 -8.36 -6.71 -10.73
CA VAL A 52 -7.13 -7.42 -11.04
C VAL A 52 -6.55 -6.82 -12.31
N ALA A 53 -5.41 -6.17 -12.19
CA ALA A 53 -4.76 -5.49 -13.31
C ALA A 53 -3.24 -5.44 -13.12
N GLU A 54 -2.51 -5.41 -14.22
CA GLU A 54 -1.08 -5.14 -14.22
C GLU A 54 -0.80 -3.70 -13.75
N PRO A 55 0.35 -3.45 -13.09
CA PRO A 55 0.69 -2.14 -12.55
C PRO A 55 0.58 -1.00 -13.54
N ALA A 56 0.93 -1.22 -14.81
CA ALA A 56 0.82 -0.22 -15.88
C ALA A 56 -0.62 0.26 -16.12
N LYS A 57 -1.62 -0.49 -15.67
CA LYS A 57 -3.05 -0.16 -15.80
C LYS A 57 -3.67 0.44 -14.54
N TRP A 58 -2.93 0.53 -13.45
CA TRP A 58 -3.48 1.01 -12.19
C TRP A 58 -3.97 2.46 -12.25
N GLY A 59 -3.34 3.33 -13.03
CA GLY A 59 -3.82 4.68 -13.27
C GLY A 59 -5.24 4.70 -13.85
N GLU A 60 -5.51 3.87 -14.85
CA GLU A 60 -6.84 3.74 -15.47
C GLU A 60 -7.89 3.21 -14.46
N VAL A 61 -7.47 2.25 -13.62
CA VAL A 61 -8.33 1.71 -12.56
C VAL A 61 -8.65 2.77 -11.51
N ILE A 62 -7.66 3.53 -11.05
CA ILE A 62 -7.86 4.64 -10.10
C ILE A 62 -8.82 5.68 -10.68
N GLU A 63 -8.68 6.01 -11.97
CA GLU A 63 -9.58 6.93 -12.68
C GLU A 63 -11.02 6.41 -12.69
N ALA A 64 -11.22 5.12 -12.94
CA ALA A 64 -12.54 4.50 -12.94
C ALA A 64 -13.18 4.47 -11.55
N ILE A 65 -12.40 4.20 -10.51
CA ILE A 65 -12.87 4.15 -9.11
C ILE A 65 -13.22 5.55 -8.59
N ARG A 66 -12.47 6.59 -9.02
CA ARG A 66 -12.57 7.97 -8.49
C ARG A 66 -12.53 8.00 -6.96
N PRO A 67 -11.49 7.48 -6.33
CA PRO A 67 -11.42 7.43 -4.88
C PRO A 67 -11.22 8.83 -4.29
N THR A 68 -11.73 9.06 -3.09
CA THR A 68 -11.41 10.26 -2.30
C THR A 68 -10.15 10.06 -1.45
N ALA A 69 -9.81 8.80 -1.20
CA ALA A 69 -8.59 8.41 -0.51
C ALA A 69 -7.96 7.17 -1.16
N LEU A 70 -6.64 7.11 -1.19
CA LEU A 70 -5.89 5.94 -1.64
C LEU A 70 -4.97 5.46 -0.53
N ILE A 71 -5.07 4.18 -0.20
CA ILE A 71 -4.17 3.50 0.74
C ILE A 71 -3.19 2.66 -0.08
N CYS A 72 -1.90 3.01 0.02
CA CYS A 72 -0.81 2.28 -0.59
C CYS A 72 -0.10 1.44 0.48
N ALA A 73 -0.45 0.16 0.53
CA ALA A 73 0.16 -0.86 1.38
C ALA A 73 1.10 -1.78 0.58
N LEU A 74 1.70 -1.24 -0.48
CA LEU A 74 2.71 -1.96 -1.26
C LEU A 74 3.96 -2.18 -0.42
N GLY A 75 4.58 -3.31 -0.66
CA GLY A 75 5.87 -3.65 -0.10
C GLY A 75 6.25 -5.08 -0.47
N THR A 76 7.54 -5.28 -0.63
CA THR A 76 8.12 -6.61 -0.78
C THR A 76 9.07 -6.89 0.36
N THR A 77 9.59 -8.09 0.43
CA THR A 77 10.68 -8.42 1.35
C THR A 77 11.96 -8.59 0.54
N TRP A 78 13.10 -8.40 1.19
CA TRP A 78 14.41 -8.60 0.57
C TRP A 78 14.51 -9.96 -0.13
N LYS A 79 14.05 -11.00 0.55
CA LYS A 79 14.00 -12.36 -0.01
C LYS A 79 13.08 -12.52 -1.24
N LYS A 80 11.89 -11.88 -1.21
CA LYS A 80 10.97 -11.91 -2.35
C LYS A 80 11.48 -11.12 -3.55
N ALA A 81 12.32 -10.11 -3.31
CA ALA A 81 13.02 -9.36 -4.34
C ALA A 81 14.24 -10.11 -4.90
N GLY A 82 14.46 -11.39 -4.52
CA GLY A 82 15.59 -12.17 -4.97
C GLY A 82 16.93 -11.68 -4.41
N GLU A 83 16.88 -10.93 -3.31
CA GLU A 83 18.05 -10.30 -2.68
C GLU A 83 18.76 -9.29 -3.60
N GLU A 84 18.01 -8.70 -4.54
CA GLU A 84 18.49 -7.70 -5.48
C GLU A 84 17.92 -6.32 -5.17
N GLU A 85 18.80 -5.32 -5.07
CA GLU A 85 18.44 -3.94 -4.77
C GLU A 85 17.50 -3.33 -5.82
N ALA A 86 17.78 -3.58 -7.10
CA ALA A 86 16.95 -3.06 -8.19
C ALA A 86 15.53 -3.62 -8.14
N ALA A 87 15.37 -4.92 -7.89
CA ALA A 87 14.07 -5.57 -7.78
C ALA A 87 13.29 -5.09 -6.54
N PHE A 88 13.98 -4.83 -5.44
CA PHE A 88 13.38 -4.25 -4.25
C PHE A 88 12.89 -2.82 -4.51
N ARG A 89 13.73 -1.98 -5.11
CA ARG A 89 13.38 -0.58 -5.44
C ARG A 89 12.22 -0.50 -6.41
N ALA A 90 12.15 -1.37 -7.40
CA ALA A 90 11.06 -1.41 -8.37
C ALA A 90 9.68 -1.52 -7.71
N VAL A 91 9.54 -2.26 -6.60
CA VAL A 91 8.28 -2.41 -5.87
C VAL A 91 8.12 -1.37 -4.78
N ASP A 92 9.13 -1.21 -3.93
CA ASP A 92 9.03 -0.40 -2.70
C ASP A 92 9.30 1.08 -2.92
N LEU A 93 9.84 1.48 -4.06
CA LEU A 93 10.05 2.88 -4.46
C LEU A 93 9.26 3.21 -5.72
N ASP A 94 9.64 2.65 -6.87
CA ASP A 94 9.16 3.09 -8.17
C ASP A 94 7.65 2.91 -8.32
N LEU A 95 7.13 1.71 -8.03
CA LEU A 95 5.71 1.42 -8.14
C LEU A 95 4.86 2.23 -7.13
N VAL A 96 5.38 2.51 -5.95
CA VAL A 96 4.72 3.39 -4.98
C VAL A 96 4.62 4.80 -5.53
N LEU A 97 5.71 5.34 -6.07
CA LEU A 97 5.75 6.71 -6.60
C LEU A 97 4.90 6.84 -7.87
N GLU A 98 4.93 5.87 -8.78
CA GLU A 98 4.06 5.83 -9.96
C GLU A 98 2.58 5.85 -9.56
N THR A 99 2.21 5.03 -8.58
CA THR A 99 0.85 5.01 -8.02
C THR A 99 0.46 6.36 -7.42
N ALA A 100 1.35 6.96 -6.64
CA ALA A 100 1.11 8.26 -6.04
C ALA A 100 1.00 9.38 -7.07
N GLN A 101 1.82 9.35 -8.12
CA GLN A 101 1.74 10.30 -9.24
C GLN A 101 0.40 10.17 -9.97
N ALA A 102 -0.06 8.95 -10.25
CA ALA A 102 -1.35 8.72 -10.86
C ALA A 102 -2.50 9.25 -9.97
N ALA A 103 -2.47 8.95 -8.68
CA ALA A 103 -3.45 9.45 -7.72
C ALA A 103 -3.45 10.98 -7.66
N LYS A 104 -2.28 11.62 -7.62
CA LYS A 104 -2.14 13.08 -7.60
C LYS A 104 -2.70 13.72 -8.88
N LYS A 105 -2.38 13.15 -10.03
CA LYS A 105 -2.87 13.61 -11.34
C LYS A 105 -4.40 13.54 -11.47
N LEU A 106 -5.00 12.56 -10.80
CA LEU A 106 -6.45 12.35 -10.76
C LEU A 106 -7.14 13.09 -9.59
N ASN A 107 -6.42 14.00 -8.93
CA ASN A 107 -6.91 14.80 -7.81
C ASN A 107 -7.44 13.98 -6.62
N VAL A 108 -6.85 12.82 -6.35
CA VAL A 108 -7.10 12.09 -5.10
C VAL A 108 -6.59 12.95 -3.94
N GLU A 109 -7.49 13.33 -3.05
CA GLU A 109 -7.20 14.30 -1.97
C GLU A 109 -6.28 13.73 -0.90
N ARG A 110 -6.52 12.46 -0.53
CA ARG A 110 -5.86 11.81 0.61
C ARG A 110 -5.05 10.62 0.14
N PHE A 111 -3.77 10.61 0.51
CA PHE A 111 -2.88 9.49 0.25
C PHE A 111 -2.31 8.96 1.56
N VAL A 112 -2.46 7.65 1.78
CA VAL A 112 -1.92 6.96 2.95
C VAL A 112 -0.84 6.01 2.48
N HIS A 113 0.38 6.15 3.02
CA HIS A 113 1.50 5.27 2.71
C HIS A 113 1.94 4.49 3.94
N VAL A 114 2.13 3.19 3.75
CA VAL A 114 2.71 2.32 4.78
C VAL A 114 4.22 2.23 4.58
N SER A 115 4.94 2.92 5.45
CA SER A 115 6.39 2.97 5.51
C SER A 115 6.94 2.00 6.56
N SER A 116 7.99 2.37 7.27
CA SER A 116 8.63 1.57 8.31
C SER A 116 9.19 2.46 9.41
N ALA A 117 9.16 2.00 10.65
CA ALA A 117 9.91 2.64 11.74
C ALA A 117 11.40 2.72 11.36
N GLY A 118 12.01 3.87 11.59
CA GLY A 118 13.41 4.14 11.25
C GLY A 118 13.65 4.47 9.77
N ALA A 119 12.61 4.68 8.95
CA ALA A 119 12.76 5.14 7.58
C ALA A 119 13.52 6.47 7.54
N ASP A 120 14.65 6.50 6.82
CA ASP A 120 15.52 7.66 6.70
C ASP A 120 16.29 7.58 5.38
N PRO A 121 16.20 8.61 4.49
CA PRO A 121 16.90 8.62 3.22
C PRO A 121 18.43 8.63 3.36
N MET A 122 18.95 8.97 4.55
CA MET A 122 20.38 8.98 4.86
C MET A 122 20.82 7.69 5.59
N SER A 123 19.92 6.75 5.82
CA SER A 123 20.25 5.51 6.52
C SER A 123 21.33 4.70 5.78
N GLY A 124 22.28 4.15 6.54
CA GLY A 124 23.22 3.16 6.02
C GLY A 124 22.60 1.78 5.73
N LYS A 125 21.38 1.54 6.23
CA LYS A 125 20.63 0.31 5.96
C LYS A 125 19.78 0.50 4.71
N PHE A 126 20.05 -0.28 3.68
CA PHE A 126 19.38 -0.17 2.36
C PHE A 126 17.85 -0.10 2.46
N TYR A 127 17.23 -1.02 3.20
CA TYR A 127 15.78 -1.06 3.39
C TYR A 127 15.23 0.27 3.94
N LEU A 128 15.83 0.78 5.00
CA LEU A 128 15.38 2.03 5.65
C LEU A 128 15.64 3.25 4.78
N LYS A 129 16.74 3.23 4.02
CA LYS A 129 17.07 4.27 3.04
C LYS A 129 16.00 4.35 1.96
N VAL A 130 15.62 3.23 1.35
CA VAL A 130 14.57 3.19 0.32
C VAL A 130 13.24 3.70 0.89
N LYS A 131 12.85 3.27 2.09
CA LYS A 131 11.63 3.77 2.74
C LYS A 131 11.67 5.28 2.98
N GLY A 132 12.79 5.80 3.42
CA GLY A 132 12.99 7.24 3.61
C GLY A 132 12.96 8.04 2.31
N GLU A 133 13.54 7.50 1.24
CA GLU A 133 13.45 8.11 -0.10
C GLU A 133 12.00 8.21 -0.59
N VAL A 134 11.20 7.16 -0.41
CA VAL A 134 9.75 7.18 -0.74
C VAL A 134 9.04 8.28 0.01
N GLU A 135 9.22 8.36 1.34
CA GLU A 135 8.57 9.38 2.16
C GLU A 135 8.94 10.80 1.72
N ARG A 136 10.21 11.02 1.40
CA ARG A 136 10.68 12.31 0.89
C ARG A 136 10.01 12.69 -0.42
N GLU A 137 9.93 11.77 -1.38
CA GLU A 137 9.31 12.03 -2.68
C GLU A 137 7.78 12.22 -2.56
N LEU A 138 7.09 11.42 -1.74
CA LEU A 138 5.67 11.59 -1.47
C LEU A 138 5.36 12.97 -0.85
N THR A 139 6.21 13.44 0.07
CA THR A 139 6.06 14.76 0.69
C THR A 139 6.12 15.89 -0.33
N LYS A 140 7.00 15.77 -1.34
CA LYS A 140 7.11 16.75 -2.44
C LYS A 140 5.85 16.82 -3.32
N MET A 141 5.05 15.75 -3.38
CA MET A 141 3.84 15.71 -4.21
C MET A 141 2.70 16.58 -3.68
N ARG A 142 2.75 17.01 -2.41
CA ARG A 142 1.78 17.94 -1.79
C ARG A 142 0.33 17.48 -1.97
N PHE A 143 -0.01 16.28 -1.53
CA PHE A 143 -1.41 15.87 -1.41
C PHE A 143 -2.16 16.81 -0.46
N GLY A 144 -3.47 16.93 -0.61
CA GLY A 144 -4.30 17.65 0.34
C GLY A 144 -4.13 17.09 1.76
N ARG A 145 -4.03 15.75 1.87
CA ARG A 145 -3.61 15.06 3.08
C ARG A 145 -2.70 13.88 2.73
N LEU A 146 -1.52 13.85 3.33
CA LEU A 146 -0.58 12.73 3.28
C LEU A 146 -0.39 12.15 4.67
N ASP A 147 -0.78 10.90 4.86
CA ASP A 147 -0.53 10.14 6.08
C ASP A 147 0.56 9.10 5.81
N ILE A 148 1.68 9.19 6.52
CA ILE A 148 2.78 8.22 6.46
C ILE A 148 2.77 7.43 7.75
N LEU A 149 2.45 6.15 7.65
CA LEU A 149 2.43 5.23 8.78
C LEU A 149 3.77 4.50 8.86
N ARG A 150 4.44 4.58 10.00
CA ARG A 150 5.72 3.93 10.27
C ARG A 150 5.55 2.81 11.29
N PRO A 151 5.00 1.65 10.91
CA PRO A 151 4.87 0.54 11.83
C PRO A 151 6.25 0.00 12.21
N GLY A 152 6.34 -0.52 13.44
CA GLY A 152 7.45 -1.32 13.87
C GLY A 152 7.34 -2.76 13.36
N LEU A 153 7.56 -3.74 14.24
CA LEU A 153 7.39 -5.15 13.89
C LEU A 153 5.91 -5.46 13.61
N LEU A 154 5.63 -5.93 12.41
CA LEU A 154 4.30 -6.39 12.03
C LEU A 154 4.12 -7.83 12.48
N ILE A 155 3.10 -8.08 13.30
CA ILE A 155 2.72 -9.41 13.80
C ILE A 155 1.46 -9.85 13.05
N GLY A 156 1.51 -10.99 12.38
CA GLY A 156 0.36 -11.57 11.68
C GLY A 156 0.73 -12.77 10.83
N ARG A 157 -0.30 -13.52 10.43
CA ARG A 157 -0.12 -14.63 9.49
C ARG A 157 -0.27 -14.12 8.06
N ARG A 158 0.73 -14.41 7.22
CA ARG A 158 0.62 -14.21 5.77
C ARG A 158 0.18 -15.53 5.14
N GLU A 159 -0.85 -15.50 4.29
CA GLU A 159 -1.17 -16.69 3.49
C GLU A 159 0.06 -17.10 2.67
N GLY A 160 0.50 -18.34 2.84
CA GLY A 160 1.68 -18.89 2.15
C GLY A 160 3.03 -18.72 2.88
N ASP A 161 3.09 -18.07 4.02
CA ASP A 161 4.30 -17.95 4.82
C ASP A 161 4.24 -18.88 6.04
N ARG A 162 4.93 -20.03 5.95
CA ARG A 162 5.08 -21.00 7.05
C ARG A 162 6.18 -20.59 8.03
N ARG A 163 6.39 -19.29 8.28
CA ARG A 163 7.46 -18.86 9.18
C ARG A 163 6.93 -18.54 10.56
N PRO A 164 7.59 -19.07 11.62
CA PRO A 164 7.50 -18.47 12.94
C PRO A 164 8.06 -17.03 12.85
N ALA A 165 7.55 -16.16 13.72
CA ALA A 165 7.94 -14.76 13.78
C ALA A 165 9.48 -14.62 13.76
N GLU A 166 10.05 -14.36 12.59
CA GLU A 166 11.46 -13.96 12.53
C GLU A 166 11.53 -12.54 13.08
N ARG A 167 12.13 -12.43 14.23
CA ARG A 167 12.61 -11.18 14.80
C ARG A 167 13.50 -10.51 13.77
N PHE A 168 13.01 -9.45 13.13
CA PHE A 168 13.90 -8.51 12.46
C PHE A 168 14.69 -7.83 13.57
N GLY A 169 15.90 -8.32 13.80
CA GLY A 169 16.86 -7.69 14.68
C GLY A 169 17.14 -6.27 14.18
N ILE A 170 17.03 -5.35 15.10
CA ILE A 170 17.51 -3.97 15.00
C ILE A 170 19.04 -4.02 14.84
#